data_b014c372e7eea5b5d76670e2be387391
#
_entry.id   b014c372e7eea5b5d76670e2be387391
#
_cell.length_a   1.000
_cell.length_b   1.000
_cell.length_c   1.000
_cell.angle_alpha   90.00
_cell.angle_beta   90.00
_cell.angle_gamma   90.00
#
_symmetry.space_group_name_H-M   'P 1'
#
loop_
_entity.id
_entity.type
_entity.pdbx_description
1 polymer ?
#
loop_
_entity_poly.entity_id
_entity_poly.type
_entity_poly.pdbx_seq_one_letter_code
_entity_poly.pdbx_strand_id
1 'polypeptide(L)'
;LSSPSLTDCESPARAPGFRLSGSPKAEEVIMPSIIETTVYAFDELSDSAKEKALDWYREAGLDHDWFEFVFEDFERVCDLLGTEIRTVPVRLHGGGTRRKSCIWFSGFWSQGDGACFEGDYSYKSGASAAVRSYAPQDGELHRIADALAAIQRRNFYRLRARLTHRGRYHHEYSMAIAVERRGPCRQDMTGDAEEAVSEALRDLARWLYGQLEREHDHLMSDETVADAIRANDYRFTEDGAHVG
;
A
#
# COMPACT_ATOMS: atom_id res chain seq x y z
N LEU A 1 13.75 -52.51 44.29
CA LEU A 1 13.40 -53.75 44.96
C LEU A 1 12.21 -54.40 44.31
N SER A 2 12.51 -55.47 43.57
CA SER A 2 11.85 -56.78 43.57
C SER A 2 10.61 -56.91 42.66
N SER A 3 10.84 -57.45 41.46
CA SER A 3 10.01 -58.51 40.88
C SER A 3 9.97 -59.75 41.83
N PRO A 4 9.21 -60.81 41.60
CA PRO A 4 8.81 -61.54 40.40
C PRO A 4 7.35 -62.07 40.44
N SER A 5 6.76 -62.87 39.63
CA SER A 5 7.01 -63.94 38.64
C SER A 5 5.66 -64.55 38.25
N LEU A 6 5.55 -64.93 37.02
CA LEU A 6 5.25 -66.28 36.42
C LEU A 6 4.15 -67.13 37.06
N THR A 7 3.24 -67.56 36.20
CA THR A 7 2.95 -68.95 35.73
C THR A 7 1.66 -68.97 34.89
N ASP A 8 1.75 -69.33 33.63
CA ASP A 8 1.51 -70.65 32.99
C ASP A 8 0.07 -71.19 33.11
N CYS A 9 -0.57 -71.39 32.01
CA CYS A 9 -0.91 -72.70 31.41
C CYS A 9 -2.07 -72.62 30.37
N GLU A 10 -1.73 -73.02 29.19
CA GLU A 10 -2.39 -73.98 28.28
C GLU A 10 -3.70 -73.68 27.57
N SER A 11 -3.56 -73.83 26.27
CA SER A 11 -4.49 -74.06 25.19
C SER A 11 -5.38 -75.28 25.39
N PRO A 12 -6.49 -75.48 24.57
CA PRO A 12 -6.36 -75.72 23.13
C PRO A 12 -7.48 -75.21 22.20
N ALA A 13 -7.09 -75.00 20.98
CA ALA A 13 -7.70 -75.17 19.69
C ALA A 13 -9.24 -75.25 19.51
N ARG A 14 -9.75 -74.35 18.68
CA ARG A 14 -10.77 -74.69 17.68
C ARG A 14 -10.73 -73.69 16.50
N ALA A 15 -10.26 -74.12 15.34
CA ALA A 15 -10.58 -73.54 14.02
C ALA A 15 -11.73 -74.34 13.44
N PRO A 16 -12.33 -73.99 12.29
CA PRO A 16 -12.35 -72.72 11.52
C PRO A 16 -13.80 -72.28 11.19
N GLY A 17 -13.97 -71.03 10.90
CA GLY A 17 -15.19 -70.50 10.34
C GLY A 17 -14.84 -69.45 9.28
N PHE A 18 -14.49 -69.87 8.10
CA PHE A 18 -14.29 -68.99 6.92
C PHE A 18 -15.66 -68.48 6.49
N ARG A 19 -15.99 -67.23 6.79
CA ARG A 19 -17.09 -66.51 6.11
C ARG A 19 -16.48 -65.40 5.29
N LEU A 20 -16.29 -65.70 4.03
CA LEU A 20 -16.21 -64.73 2.96
C LEU A 20 -17.59 -64.12 2.78
N SER A 21 -17.78 -62.91 3.20
CA SER A 21 -18.89 -62.06 2.77
C SER A 21 -18.47 -60.61 2.97
N GLY A 22 -17.49 -60.20 2.21
CA GLY A 22 -17.19 -58.81 1.93
C GLY A 22 -17.61 -58.56 0.51
N SER A 23 -18.79 -58.01 0.31
CA SER A 23 -19.13 -57.38 -0.97
C SER A 23 -18.05 -56.36 -1.32
N PRO A 24 -17.48 -56.38 -2.52
CA PRO A 24 -16.57 -55.32 -2.92
C PRO A 24 -17.37 -54.02 -2.87
N LYS A 25 -16.90 -53.10 -2.02
CA LYS A 25 -17.29 -51.71 -2.17
C LYS A 25 -16.93 -51.33 -3.60
N ALA A 26 -17.93 -51.01 -4.39
CA ALA A 26 -17.70 -50.40 -5.68
C ALA A 26 -16.86 -49.14 -5.43
N GLU A 27 -15.63 -49.13 -5.86
CA GLU A 27 -14.84 -47.88 -6.01
C GLU A 27 -15.65 -47.04 -6.98
N GLU A 28 -16.18 -45.94 -6.46
CA GLU A 28 -16.84 -44.92 -7.25
C GLU A 28 -15.77 -44.33 -8.16
N VAL A 29 -15.68 -44.84 -9.36
CA VAL A 29 -14.80 -44.30 -10.40
C VAL A 29 -15.34 -42.92 -10.73
N ILE A 30 -14.73 -41.90 -10.13
CA ILE A 30 -14.98 -40.48 -10.47
C ILE A 30 -14.48 -40.31 -11.90
N MET A 31 -15.36 -40.42 -12.86
CA MET A 31 -15.04 -40.12 -14.26
C MET A 31 -15.05 -38.58 -14.43
N PRO A 32 -13.99 -37.98 -15.02
CA PRO A 32 -14.00 -36.57 -15.35
C PRO A 32 -15.16 -36.28 -16.32
N SER A 33 -15.97 -35.29 -16.01
CA SER A 33 -17.01 -34.78 -16.89
C SER A 33 -16.54 -33.49 -17.56
N ILE A 34 -16.82 -33.33 -18.84
CA ILE A 34 -16.60 -32.09 -19.58
C ILE A 34 -17.88 -31.25 -19.43
N ILE A 35 -17.74 -30.05 -18.93
CA ILE A 35 -18.81 -29.05 -18.84
C ILE A 35 -18.50 -28.01 -19.90
N GLU A 36 -19.36 -27.84 -20.89
CA GLU A 36 -19.28 -26.76 -21.86
C GLU A 36 -20.01 -25.53 -21.29
N THR A 37 -19.28 -24.42 -21.15
CA THR A 37 -19.84 -23.16 -20.69
C THR A 37 -19.65 -22.10 -21.78
N THR A 38 -20.73 -21.42 -22.16
CA THR A 38 -20.62 -20.26 -23.04
C THR A 38 -20.02 -19.08 -22.26
N VAL A 39 -18.99 -18.47 -22.80
CA VAL A 39 -18.32 -17.33 -22.20
C VAL A 39 -18.42 -16.12 -23.11
N TYR A 40 -18.50 -14.96 -22.49
CA TYR A 40 -18.69 -13.67 -23.15
C TYR A 40 -17.51 -12.74 -22.86
N ALA A 41 -17.18 -11.90 -23.83
CA ALA A 41 -16.31 -10.76 -23.59
C ALA A 41 -17.08 -9.68 -22.80
N PHE A 42 -16.36 -8.80 -22.11
CA PHE A 42 -16.97 -7.75 -21.29
C PHE A 42 -18.01 -6.91 -22.06
N ASP A 43 -17.72 -6.55 -23.31
CA ASP A 43 -18.59 -5.69 -24.11
C ASP A 43 -19.89 -6.41 -24.59
N GLU A 44 -19.89 -7.74 -24.56
CA GLU A 44 -21.05 -8.57 -24.95
C GLU A 44 -22.04 -8.78 -23.78
N LEU A 45 -21.65 -8.37 -22.57
CA LEU A 45 -22.47 -8.52 -21.37
C LEU A 45 -23.62 -7.50 -21.34
N SER A 46 -24.71 -7.85 -20.68
CA SER A 46 -25.77 -6.91 -20.29
C SER A 46 -25.24 -5.89 -19.28
N ASP A 47 -25.91 -4.75 -19.11
CA ASP A 47 -25.45 -3.71 -18.18
C ASP A 47 -25.33 -4.23 -16.75
N SER A 48 -26.29 -5.05 -16.27
CA SER A 48 -26.24 -5.65 -14.95
C SER A 48 -25.11 -6.69 -14.78
N ALA A 49 -24.75 -7.41 -15.85
CA ALA A 49 -23.63 -8.33 -15.85
C ALA A 49 -22.29 -7.58 -15.90
N LYS A 50 -22.22 -6.44 -16.58
CA LYS A 50 -21.05 -5.55 -16.57
C LYS A 50 -20.77 -5.01 -15.17
N GLU A 51 -21.81 -4.55 -14.45
CA GLU A 51 -21.65 -4.11 -13.06
C GLU A 51 -21.02 -5.19 -12.19
N LYS A 52 -21.50 -6.44 -12.28
CA LYS A 52 -20.90 -7.55 -11.52
C LYS A 52 -19.47 -7.88 -11.95
N ALA A 53 -19.15 -7.78 -13.23
CA ALA A 53 -17.78 -7.98 -13.72
C ALA A 53 -16.83 -6.88 -13.22
N LEU A 54 -17.28 -5.63 -13.16
CA LEU A 54 -16.53 -4.52 -12.57
C LEU A 54 -16.30 -4.73 -11.07
N ASP A 55 -17.33 -5.12 -10.35
CA ASP A 55 -17.24 -5.39 -8.91
C ASP A 55 -16.31 -6.57 -8.61
N TRP A 56 -16.38 -7.63 -9.39
CA TRP A 56 -15.44 -8.75 -9.29
C TRP A 56 -13.97 -8.29 -9.45
N TYR A 57 -13.70 -7.43 -10.44
CA TYR A 57 -12.35 -6.93 -10.66
C TYR A 57 -11.86 -6.07 -9.49
N ARG A 58 -12.73 -5.21 -8.94
CA ARG A 58 -12.43 -4.38 -7.78
C ARG A 58 -12.17 -5.21 -6.51
N GLU A 59 -12.92 -6.30 -6.31
CA GLU A 59 -12.73 -7.21 -5.18
C GLU A 59 -11.38 -7.93 -5.23
N ALA A 60 -10.83 -8.19 -6.43
CA ALA A 60 -9.49 -8.73 -6.58
C ALA A 60 -8.40 -7.77 -6.08
N GLY A 61 -8.73 -6.48 -5.96
CA GLY A 61 -7.84 -5.43 -5.47
C GLY A 61 -6.84 -4.94 -6.52
N LEU A 62 -6.20 -3.84 -6.20
CA LEU A 62 -5.13 -3.27 -7.02
C LEU A 62 -3.84 -4.06 -6.83
N ASP A 63 -2.99 -4.05 -7.86
CA ASP A 63 -1.62 -4.54 -7.77
C ASP A 63 -0.90 -3.96 -6.57
N HIS A 64 -0.05 -4.75 -5.96
CA HIS A 64 0.64 -4.43 -4.70
C HIS A 64 1.40 -3.09 -4.74
N ASP A 65 1.88 -2.68 -5.91
CA ASP A 65 2.78 -1.53 -6.09
C ASP A 65 2.12 -0.36 -6.86
N TRP A 66 0.78 -0.30 -6.92
CA TRP A 66 0.04 0.73 -7.67
C TRP A 66 0.42 2.17 -7.30
N PHE A 67 0.90 2.39 -6.08
CA PHE A 67 1.27 3.69 -5.54
C PHE A 67 2.74 4.09 -5.80
N GLU A 68 3.58 3.21 -6.39
CA GLU A 68 5.03 3.48 -6.49
C GLU A 68 5.34 4.76 -7.25
N PHE A 69 4.65 5.02 -8.36
CA PHE A 69 4.90 6.24 -9.15
C PHE A 69 4.41 7.52 -8.43
N VAL A 70 3.36 7.43 -7.58
CA VAL A 70 2.95 8.56 -6.72
C VAL A 70 4.06 8.87 -5.71
N PHE A 71 4.73 7.85 -5.18
CA PHE A 71 5.86 8.04 -4.29
C PHE A 71 7.08 8.63 -5.00
N GLU A 72 7.37 8.20 -6.22
CA GLU A 72 8.46 8.78 -7.04
C GLU A 72 8.20 10.25 -7.35
N ASP A 73 6.97 10.62 -7.69
CA ASP A 73 6.57 12.00 -7.89
C ASP A 73 6.69 12.83 -6.60
N PHE A 74 6.23 12.26 -5.48
CA PHE A 74 6.38 12.88 -4.16
C PHE A 74 7.85 13.12 -3.77
N GLU A 75 8.74 12.16 -3.99
CA GLU A 75 10.18 12.32 -3.78
C GLU A 75 10.74 13.47 -4.61
N ARG A 76 10.28 13.58 -5.86
CA ARG A 76 10.67 14.69 -6.75
C ARG A 76 10.22 16.04 -6.19
N VAL A 77 8.98 16.13 -5.74
CA VAL A 77 8.43 17.34 -5.10
C VAL A 77 9.20 17.67 -3.83
N CYS A 78 9.48 16.69 -2.99
CA CYS A 78 10.31 16.86 -1.78
C CYS A 78 11.69 17.42 -2.11
N ASP A 79 12.36 16.86 -3.13
CA ASP A 79 13.66 17.40 -3.56
C ASP A 79 13.54 18.86 -4.00
N LEU A 80 12.53 19.24 -4.78
CA LEU A 80 12.29 20.63 -5.19
C LEU A 80 12.09 21.57 -4.00
N LEU A 81 11.43 21.11 -2.95
CA LEU A 81 11.18 21.87 -1.71
C LEU A 81 12.38 21.91 -0.75
N GLY A 82 13.39 21.08 -0.96
CA GLY A 82 14.56 20.95 -0.10
C GLY A 82 14.36 19.96 1.06
N THR A 83 13.49 18.98 0.87
CA THR A 83 13.26 17.86 1.78
C THR A 83 13.93 16.59 1.22
N GLU A 84 14.93 16.08 1.92
CA GLU A 84 15.57 14.80 1.60
C GLU A 84 14.83 13.67 2.32
N ILE A 85 14.16 12.82 1.55
CA ILE A 85 13.45 11.65 2.10
C ILE A 85 14.45 10.63 2.60
N ARG A 86 14.25 10.15 3.82
CA ARG A 86 15.04 9.07 4.39
C ARG A 86 14.77 7.77 3.65
N THR A 87 15.83 6.99 3.44
CA THR A 87 15.71 5.66 2.86
C THR A 87 16.32 4.60 3.77
N VAL A 88 15.76 3.39 3.75
CA VAL A 88 16.27 2.23 4.49
C VAL A 88 16.64 1.10 3.54
N PRO A 89 17.69 0.32 3.83
CA PRO A 89 18.03 -0.84 3.03
C PRO A 89 17.03 -1.97 3.30
N VAL A 90 16.41 -2.52 2.24
CA VAL A 90 15.52 -3.68 2.29
C VAL A 90 16.17 -4.82 1.54
N ARG A 91 16.24 -6.00 2.15
CA ARG A 91 16.83 -7.19 1.55
C ARG A 91 15.87 -7.79 0.52
N LEU A 92 16.35 -8.05 -0.68
CA LEU A 92 15.58 -8.70 -1.74
C LEU A 92 15.57 -10.23 -1.56
N HIS A 93 14.49 -10.87 -1.97
CA HIS A 93 14.31 -12.32 -1.85
C HIS A 93 15.40 -13.12 -2.64
N GLY A 94 15.86 -12.60 -3.78
CA GLY A 94 16.93 -13.19 -4.61
C GLY A 94 18.35 -12.79 -4.20
N GLY A 95 18.56 -12.16 -3.05
CA GLY A 95 19.84 -11.59 -2.62
C GLY A 95 20.04 -10.16 -3.13
N GLY A 96 20.90 -9.41 -2.47
CA GLY A 96 21.09 -7.98 -2.72
C GLY A 96 20.22 -7.11 -1.81
N THR A 97 20.34 -5.78 -2.00
CA THR A 97 19.66 -4.78 -1.16
C THR A 97 19.11 -3.66 -2.04
N ARG A 98 17.82 -3.33 -1.89
CA ARG A 98 17.18 -2.15 -2.47
C ARG A 98 17.04 -1.08 -1.38
N ARG A 99 17.17 0.19 -1.72
CA ARG A 99 16.80 1.29 -0.82
C ARG A 99 15.32 1.57 -0.99
N LYS A 100 14.59 1.56 0.11
CA LYS A 100 13.16 1.89 0.15
C LYS A 100 12.99 3.21 0.88
N SER A 101 12.24 4.11 0.30
CA SER A 101 11.91 5.39 0.90
C SER A 101 11.01 5.23 2.12
N CYS A 102 11.25 6.04 3.13
CA CYS A 102 10.47 6.08 4.35
C CYS A 102 9.23 6.94 4.12
N ILE A 103 8.31 6.44 3.30
CA ILE A 103 7.00 7.00 3.00
C ILE A 103 5.98 5.93 3.28
N TRP A 104 4.88 6.28 3.94
CA TRP A 104 3.80 5.34 4.29
C TRP A 104 2.45 6.04 4.16
N PHE A 105 1.44 5.26 3.88
CA PHE A 105 0.04 5.67 3.95
C PHE A 105 -0.80 4.52 4.51
N SER A 106 -2.02 4.82 4.93
CA SER A 106 -3.06 3.87 5.30
C SER A 106 -4.25 4.04 4.35
N GLY A 107 -5.31 3.25 4.52
CA GLY A 107 -6.50 3.28 3.65
C GLY A 107 -7.13 4.67 3.48
N PHE A 108 -8.30 4.75 2.79
CA PHE A 108 -8.86 6.04 2.39
C PHE A 108 -10.20 6.39 3.06
N TRP A 109 -10.80 5.51 3.86
CA TRP A 109 -12.17 5.73 4.38
C TRP A 109 -12.33 5.51 5.87
N SER A 110 -11.23 5.34 6.59
CA SER A 110 -11.26 5.12 8.04
C SER A 110 -10.75 6.32 8.81
N GLN A 111 -11.29 6.54 9.99
CA GLN A 111 -10.78 7.58 10.88
C GLN A 111 -9.31 7.29 11.24
N GLY A 112 -8.43 8.24 10.93
CA GLY A 112 -7.00 8.11 11.16
C GLY A 112 -6.22 7.63 9.95
N ASP A 113 -6.86 7.47 8.79
CA ASP A 113 -6.18 7.29 7.52
C ASP A 113 -5.43 8.56 7.11
N GLY A 114 -4.32 8.39 6.42
CA GLY A 114 -3.48 9.49 6.02
C GLY A 114 -2.16 9.02 5.44
N ALA A 115 -1.22 9.94 5.26
CA ALA A 115 0.14 9.65 4.85
C ALA A 115 1.15 10.33 5.78
N CYS A 116 2.35 9.76 5.82
CA CYS A 116 3.48 10.30 6.56
C CYS A 116 4.80 9.92 5.90
N PHE A 117 5.86 10.65 6.24
CA PHE A 117 7.18 10.38 5.72
C PHE A 117 8.27 10.76 6.73
N GLU A 118 9.47 10.23 6.55
CA GLU A 118 10.67 10.61 7.30
C GLU A 118 11.69 11.27 6.39
N GLY A 119 12.42 12.26 6.94
CA GLY A 119 13.44 12.96 6.19
C GLY A 119 14.02 14.16 6.92
N ASP A 120 14.82 14.91 6.20
CA ASP A 120 15.44 16.15 6.69
C ASP A 120 15.10 17.29 5.72
N TYR A 121 14.45 18.34 6.23
CA TYR A 121 14.13 19.55 5.48
C TYR A 121 15.18 20.60 5.70
N SER A 122 15.55 21.30 4.64
CA SER A 122 16.38 22.50 4.68
C SER A 122 16.00 23.47 3.57
N TYR A 123 16.27 24.76 3.76
CA TYR A 123 16.00 25.76 2.73
C TYR A 123 16.69 25.43 1.40
N LYS A 124 15.91 25.46 0.32
CA LYS A 124 16.39 25.36 -1.07
C LYS A 124 16.03 26.65 -1.82
N SER A 125 17.03 27.30 -2.36
CA SER A 125 16.81 28.54 -3.12
C SER A 125 16.02 28.27 -4.38
N GLY A 126 15.02 29.13 -4.66
CA GLY A 126 14.19 28.99 -5.87
C GLY A 126 13.11 27.90 -5.78
N ALA A 127 12.91 27.24 -4.64
CA ALA A 127 11.94 26.15 -4.46
C ALA A 127 10.54 26.51 -4.98
N SER A 128 9.98 27.67 -4.60
CA SER A 128 8.64 28.10 -5.04
C SER A 128 8.53 28.23 -6.58
N ALA A 129 9.59 28.73 -7.24
CA ALA A 129 9.60 28.84 -8.71
C ALA A 129 9.74 27.46 -9.38
N ALA A 130 10.58 26.59 -8.82
CA ALA A 130 10.78 25.23 -9.31
C ALA A 130 9.50 24.40 -9.20
N VAL A 131 8.77 24.49 -8.07
CA VAL A 131 7.47 23.83 -7.87
C VAL A 131 6.44 24.33 -8.86
N ARG A 132 6.33 25.65 -9.10
CA ARG A 132 5.41 26.21 -10.12
C ARG A 132 5.72 25.73 -11.54
N SER A 133 6.99 25.56 -11.85
CA SER A 133 7.41 25.03 -13.14
C SER A 133 7.10 23.55 -13.30
N TYR A 134 7.21 22.80 -12.21
CA TYR A 134 6.97 21.36 -12.18
C TYR A 134 5.47 21.03 -12.23
N ALA A 135 4.70 21.64 -11.34
CA ALA A 135 3.26 21.43 -11.21
C ALA A 135 2.49 22.76 -11.35
N PRO A 136 2.37 23.33 -12.57
CA PRO A 136 1.86 24.70 -12.78
C PRO A 136 0.39 24.88 -12.40
N GLN A 137 -0.39 23.81 -12.33
CA GLN A 137 -1.82 23.82 -11.98
C GLN A 137 -2.10 23.48 -10.51
N ASP A 138 -1.08 23.08 -9.74
CA ASP A 138 -1.26 22.64 -8.36
C ASP A 138 -1.14 23.81 -7.38
N GLY A 139 -2.29 24.47 -7.14
CA GLY A 139 -2.37 25.62 -6.24
C GLY A 139 -2.03 25.27 -4.77
N GLU A 140 -2.33 24.05 -4.33
CA GLU A 140 -2.03 23.62 -2.97
C GLU A 140 -0.52 23.45 -2.77
N LEU A 141 0.15 22.82 -3.71
CA LEU A 141 1.60 22.67 -3.67
C LEU A 141 2.31 24.03 -3.76
N HIS A 142 1.77 25.00 -4.52
CA HIS A 142 2.26 26.36 -4.56
C HIS A 142 2.13 27.04 -3.19
N ARG A 143 1.00 26.86 -2.50
CA ARG A 143 0.74 27.40 -1.17
C ARG A 143 1.76 26.87 -0.15
N ILE A 144 2.03 25.57 -0.17
CA ILE A 144 3.01 24.92 0.71
C ILE A 144 4.41 25.49 0.47
N ALA A 145 4.84 25.57 -0.80
CA ALA A 145 6.14 26.11 -1.16
C ALA A 145 6.32 27.57 -0.72
N ASP A 146 5.28 28.40 -0.87
CA ASP A 146 5.31 29.80 -0.46
C ASP A 146 5.32 29.96 1.06
N ALA A 147 4.59 29.14 1.80
CA ALA A 147 4.59 29.12 3.25
C ALA A 147 6.01 28.81 3.79
N LEU A 148 6.65 27.77 3.26
CA LEU A 148 8.03 27.42 3.60
C LEU A 148 9.00 28.56 3.24
N ALA A 149 8.87 29.18 2.08
CA ALA A 149 9.72 30.29 1.66
C ALA A 149 9.54 31.53 2.56
N ALA A 150 8.30 31.85 2.94
CA ALA A 150 8.00 32.99 3.80
C ALA A 150 8.60 32.86 5.21
N ILE A 151 8.45 31.69 5.84
CA ILE A 151 9.03 31.45 7.18
C ILE A 151 10.55 31.38 7.15
N GLN A 152 11.14 30.80 6.11
CA GLN A 152 12.58 30.78 5.91
C GLN A 152 13.15 32.18 5.77
N ARG A 153 12.50 33.08 5.03
CA ARG A 153 12.93 34.49 4.85
C ARG A 153 13.02 35.20 6.20
N ARG A 154 12.02 35.05 7.07
CA ARG A 154 11.98 35.64 8.42
C ARG A 154 13.10 35.10 9.33
N ASN A 155 13.60 33.89 9.04
CA ASN A 155 14.63 33.19 9.79
C ASN A 155 15.97 33.14 9.04
N PHE A 156 16.19 34.07 8.10
CA PHE A 156 17.45 34.23 7.35
C PHE A 156 17.83 32.95 6.56
N TYR A 157 16.82 32.14 6.10
CA TYR A 157 17.04 30.93 5.38
C TYR A 157 17.83 29.83 6.10
N ARG A 158 17.72 29.79 7.43
CA ARG A 158 18.54 28.93 8.29
C ARG A 158 17.76 27.89 9.08
N LEU A 159 16.44 27.80 8.85
CA LEU A 159 15.64 26.76 9.48
C LEU A 159 15.93 25.41 8.83
N ARG A 160 15.97 24.40 9.67
CA ARG A 160 16.00 22.99 9.30
C ARG A 160 14.98 22.25 10.12
N ALA A 161 14.45 21.16 9.57
CA ALA A 161 13.57 20.28 10.33
C ALA A 161 13.97 18.83 10.10
N ARG A 162 13.89 18.04 11.16
CA ARG A 162 14.00 16.59 11.09
C ARG A 162 12.62 15.99 11.30
N LEU A 163 12.21 15.13 10.37
CA LEU A 163 10.94 14.44 10.38
C LEU A 163 11.18 12.97 10.73
N THR A 164 10.49 12.49 11.74
CA THR A 164 10.53 11.10 12.15
C THR A 164 9.11 10.61 12.38
N HIS A 165 8.81 9.40 11.90
CA HIS A 165 7.53 8.76 12.14
C HIS A 165 7.55 8.01 13.47
N ARG A 166 6.44 8.08 14.22
CA ARG A 166 6.26 7.36 15.48
C ARG A 166 4.89 6.72 15.56
N GLY A 167 4.88 5.47 15.97
CA GLY A 167 3.64 4.72 16.17
C GLY A 167 3.29 3.80 15.01
N ARG A 168 2.07 3.27 15.04
CA ARG A 168 1.56 2.29 14.07
C ARG A 168 0.62 2.89 13.01
N TYR A 169 0.23 4.14 13.19
CA TYR A 169 -0.69 4.84 12.29
C TYR A 169 0.09 5.70 11.32
N HIS A 170 -0.32 5.73 10.07
CA HIS A 170 0.31 6.52 9.02
C HIS A 170 -0.55 7.75 8.73
N HIS A 171 -0.25 8.84 9.43
CA HIS A 171 -1.01 10.08 9.39
C HIS A 171 -0.07 11.27 9.58
N GLU A 172 -0.37 12.45 9.07
CA GLU A 172 0.49 13.64 9.20
C GLU A 172 0.81 14.00 10.67
N TYR A 173 -0.11 13.70 11.61
CA TYR A 173 0.15 13.92 13.04
C TYR A 173 0.95 12.79 13.72
N SER A 174 1.21 11.69 13.04
CA SER A 174 2.16 10.68 13.52
C SER A 174 3.61 11.05 13.25
N MET A 175 3.85 12.13 12.48
CA MET A 175 5.19 12.70 12.28
C MET A 175 5.57 13.58 13.45
N ALA A 176 6.70 13.27 14.08
CA ALA A 176 7.38 14.16 15.00
C ALA A 176 8.37 15.03 14.20
N ILE A 177 8.15 16.34 14.22
CA ILE A 177 8.91 17.32 13.46
C ILE A 177 9.69 18.19 14.44
N ALA A 178 11.02 18.08 14.42
CA ALA A 178 11.92 18.89 15.26
C ALA A 178 12.56 19.98 14.40
N VAL A 179 12.24 21.22 14.69
CA VAL A 179 12.74 22.39 13.94
C VAL A 179 13.90 23.03 14.68
N GLU A 180 14.97 23.35 13.98
CA GLU A 180 16.14 24.07 14.52
C GLU A 180 16.54 25.20 13.58
N ARG A 181 17.13 26.25 14.16
CA ARG A 181 17.80 27.29 13.39
C ARG A 181 19.31 27.11 13.51
N ARG A 182 19.98 26.94 12.37
CA ARG A 182 21.46 26.87 12.35
C ARG A 182 22.11 28.21 12.05
N GLY A 183 23.13 28.56 12.81
CA GLY A 183 23.90 29.77 12.59
C GLY A 183 25.09 29.88 13.53
N PRO A 184 26.10 30.74 13.19
CA PRO A 184 27.29 30.95 14.02
C PRO A 184 26.98 31.65 15.34
N CYS A 185 25.87 32.37 15.41
CA CYS A 185 25.38 33.00 16.65
C CYS A 185 24.12 32.19 17.10
N ARG A 186 24.03 31.92 18.40
CA ARG A 186 22.83 31.43 19.06
C ARG A 186 21.71 32.49 19.01
N GLN A 187 21.16 32.73 17.84
CA GLN A 187 19.95 33.52 17.71
C GLN A 187 18.77 32.57 17.69
N ASP A 188 17.77 32.82 18.51
CA ASP A 188 16.55 32.07 18.53
C ASP A 188 15.79 32.25 17.20
N MET A 189 15.03 31.24 16.79
CA MET A 189 14.10 31.36 15.70
C MET A 189 12.92 32.25 16.11
N THR A 190 12.16 32.75 15.15
CA THR A 190 10.90 33.46 15.45
C THR A 190 9.93 32.52 16.21
N GLY A 191 9.12 33.08 17.13
CA GLY A 191 8.25 32.27 18.00
C GLY A 191 7.27 31.40 17.28
N ASP A 192 6.93 31.71 16.01
CA ASP A 192 6.03 30.97 15.15
C ASP A 192 6.75 29.99 14.20
N ALA A 193 8.08 29.95 14.20
CA ALA A 193 8.86 29.21 13.19
C ALA A 193 8.65 27.70 13.25
N GLU A 194 8.65 27.15 14.46
CA GLU A 194 8.47 25.70 14.66
C GLU A 194 7.09 25.24 14.20
N GLU A 195 6.04 25.98 14.60
CA GLU A 195 4.67 25.68 14.22
C GLU A 195 4.46 25.83 12.72
N ALA A 196 4.92 26.93 12.13
CA ALA A 196 4.74 27.22 10.70
C ALA A 196 5.47 26.22 9.79
N VAL A 197 6.70 25.80 10.13
CA VAL A 197 7.43 24.78 9.38
C VAL A 197 6.75 23.42 9.55
N SER A 198 6.37 23.09 10.79
CA SER A 198 5.72 21.81 11.07
C SER A 198 4.38 21.66 10.35
N GLU A 199 3.58 22.73 10.32
CA GLU A 199 2.30 22.70 9.62
C GLU A 199 2.46 22.61 8.10
N ALA A 200 3.40 23.36 7.51
CA ALA A 200 3.67 23.26 6.08
C ALA A 200 4.17 21.86 5.66
N LEU A 201 4.96 21.18 6.52
CA LEU A 201 5.41 19.82 6.26
C LEU A 201 4.30 18.78 6.48
N ARG A 202 3.35 19.04 7.38
CA ARG A 202 2.13 18.24 7.50
C ARG A 202 1.19 18.44 6.31
N ASP A 203 1.06 19.68 5.83
CA ASP A 203 0.32 19.97 4.60
C ASP A 203 0.91 19.21 3.42
N LEU A 204 2.22 19.05 3.35
CA LEU A 204 2.88 18.25 2.32
C LEU A 204 2.52 16.75 2.43
N ALA A 205 2.37 16.22 3.64
CA ALA A 205 1.88 14.85 3.84
C ALA A 205 0.40 14.70 3.45
N ARG A 206 -0.45 15.70 3.75
CA ARG A 206 -1.86 15.73 3.30
C ARG A 206 -1.95 15.81 1.78
N TRP A 207 -1.09 16.61 1.16
CA TRP A 207 -1.00 16.69 -0.31
C TRP A 207 -0.67 15.31 -0.91
N LEU A 208 0.34 14.61 -0.38
CA LEU A 208 0.66 13.23 -0.80
C LEU A 208 -0.55 12.32 -0.67
N TYR A 209 -1.24 12.36 0.48
CA TYR A 209 -2.42 11.54 0.71
C TYR A 209 -3.52 11.80 -0.32
N GLY A 210 -3.77 13.07 -0.65
CA GLY A 210 -4.71 13.44 -1.70
C GLY A 210 -4.28 13.02 -3.12
N GLN A 211 -2.96 12.88 -3.42
CA GLN A 211 -2.50 12.29 -4.68
C GLN A 211 -2.82 10.80 -4.73
N LEU A 212 -2.52 10.07 -3.63
CA LEU A 212 -2.80 8.64 -3.51
C LEU A 212 -4.31 8.34 -3.63
N GLU A 213 -5.15 9.14 -2.98
CA GLU A 213 -6.61 9.01 -3.06
C GLU A 213 -7.11 9.19 -4.51
N ARG A 214 -6.65 10.24 -5.20
CA ARG A 214 -7.02 10.48 -6.60
C ARG A 214 -6.60 9.36 -7.54
N GLU A 215 -5.41 8.82 -7.33
CA GLU A 215 -4.91 7.71 -8.14
C GLU A 215 -5.69 6.43 -7.89
N HIS A 216 -5.95 6.14 -6.62
CA HIS A 216 -6.79 5.00 -6.23
C HIS A 216 -8.19 5.12 -6.87
N ASP A 217 -8.84 6.27 -6.76
CA ASP A 217 -10.16 6.51 -7.33
C ASP A 217 -10.15 6.40 -8.86
N HIS A 218 -9.08 6.87 -9.51
CA HIS A 218 -8.91 6.70 -10.96
C HIS A 218 -8.79 5.23 -11.35
N LEU A 219 -7.93 4.47 -10.68
CA LEU A 219 -7.72 3.04 -10.95
C LEU A 219 -8.98 2.19 -10.68
N MET A 220 -9.82 2.60 -9.72
CA MET A 220 -11.07 1.95 -9.35
C MET A 220 -12.30 2.48 -10.12
N SER A 221 -12.11 3.45 -11.03
CA SER A 221 -13.21 3.97 -11.84
C SER A 221 -13.74 2.92 -12.82
N ASP A 222 -15.03 3.02 -13.18
CA ASP A 222 -15.67 2.10 -14.13
C ASP A 222 -14.92 2.03 -15.46
N GLU A 223 -14.44 3.17 -15.95
CA GLU A 223 -13.72 3.29 -17.22
C GLU A 223 -12.39 2.54 -17.16
N THR A 224 -11.57 2.82 -16.15
CA THR A 224 -10.24 2.20 -16.00
C THR A 224 -10.34 0.70 -15.75
N VAL A 225 -11.29 0.28 -14.91
CA VAL A 225 -11.54 -1.14 -14.64
C VAL A 225 -12.03 -1.87 -15.88
N ALA A 226 -12.96 -1.28 -16.65
CA ALA A 226 -13.43 -1.87 -17.90
C ALA A 226 -12.30 -2.01 -18.93
N ASP A 227 -11.41 -1.03 -19.03
CA ASP A 227 -10.26 -1.07 -19.93
C ASP A 227 -9.26 -2.15 -19.48
N ALA A 228 -9.03 -2.29 -18.18
CA ALA A 228 -8.19 -3.36 -17.63
C ALA A 228 -8.77 -4.75 -17.92
N ILE A 229 -10.08 -4.94 -17.75
CA ILE A 229 -10.77 -6.19 -18.08
C ILE A 229 -10.60 -6.53 -19.56
N ARG A 230 -10.77 -5.56 -20.47
CA ARG A 230 -10.58 -5.74 -21.91
C ARG A 230 -9.14 -6.08 -22.27
N ALA A 231 -8.20 -5.34 -21.71
CA ALA A 231 -6.77 -5.52 -21.97
C ALA A 231 -6.25 -6.89 -21.56
N ASN A 232 -6.82 -7.48 -20.50
CA ASN A 232 -6.48 -8.81 -20.01
C ASN A 232 -7.33 -9.93 -20.63
N ASP A 233 -8.24 -9.61 -21.54
CA ASP A 233 -9.13 -10.55 -22.23
C ASP A 233 -9.92 -11.48 -21.27
N TYR A 234 -10.34 -10.94 -20.11
CA TYR A 234 -11.13 -11.70 -19.15
C TYR A 234 -12.48 -12.10 -19.75
N ARG A 235 -12.93 -13.33 -19.40
CA ARG A 235 -14.17 -13.92 -19.88
C ARG A 235 -15.15 -14.13 -18.74
N PHE A 236 -16.43 -14.01 -19.08
CA PHE A 236 -17.50 -14.04 -18.09
C PHE A 236 -18.65 -14.95 -18.57
N THR A 237 -19.42 -15.45 -17.63
CA THR A 237 -20.72 -16.06 -17.90
C THR A 237 -21.74 -14.98 -18.27
N GLU A 238 -22.91 -15.38 -18.78
CA GLU A 238 -23.99 -14.45 -19.17
C GLU A 238 -24.42 -13.51 -18.03
N ASP A 239 -24.31 -13.95 -16.79
CA ASP A 239 -24.67 -13.18 -15.59
C ASP A 239 -23.50 -12.36 -15.01
N GLY A 240 -22.33 -12.32 -15.66
CA GLY A 240 -21.20 -11.50 -15.28
C GLY A 240 -20.22 -12.14 -14.29
N ALA A 241 -20.33 -13.46 -14.00
CA ALA A 241 -19.35 -14.14 -13.17
C ALA A 241 -18.07 -14.45 -13.98
N HIS A 242 -16.89 -14.18 -13.42
CA HIS A 242 -15.61 -14.46 -14.07
C HIS A 242 -15.41 -15.97 -14.27
N VAL A 243 -14.88 -16.34 -15.44
CA VAL A 243 -14.52 -17.71 -15.79
C VAL A 243 -13.00 -17.79 -15.89
N GLY A 244 -12.37 -18.41 -14.90
CA GLY A 244 -10.94 -18.63 -14.79
C GLY A 244 -10.54 -20.08 -14.92
#